data_9d606c1b7c709d4ab3b4a6b42488e38c
#
_entry.id   9d606c1b7c709d4ab3b4a6b42488e38c
#
_cell.length_a   1.000
_cell.length_b   1.000
_cell.length_c   1.000
_cell.angle_alpha   90.00
_cell.angle_beta   90.00
_cell.angle_gamma   90.00
#
_symmetry.space_group_name_H-M   'P 1'
#
loop_
_entity.id
_entity.type
_entity.pdbx_description
1 polymer ?
#
loop_
_entity_poly.entity_id
_entity_poly.type
_entity_poly.pdbx_seq_one_letter_code
_entity_poly.pdbx_strand_id
1 'polypeptide(L)'
;MDREYLLKLCEDIRADRISCEDAADILKELPFKDMEFARIDNHRSLRTGYPEVVFCQGKTDSQIADIMELLWQKNSTVMGTRATEANYSAVRERLPEAEYFEQARIIAVSRKEADKKGSIAVITAGTSDIPVAEEAAVTAEILGNNVSRIYDVGVAGIHRLFDSLDEIRKANAVIVCAGMEGALASVTGGLVDIPVIAVPTSIGYGASFNGLAALLSMLNSCANGISVVNIDNGFGAAYTASMINRGKYE
;
A
#
# COMPACT_ATOMS: atom_id res chain seq x y z
N MET A 1 7.38 -15.53 3.91
CA MET A 1 8.66 -15.78 4.64
C MET A 1 9.59 -14.64 4.26
N ASP A 2 9.99 -13.83 5.23
CA ASP A 2 10.89 -12.69 4.97
C ASP A 2 12.36 -13.02 5.31
N ARG A 3 13.27 -12.06 5.02
CA ARG A 3 14.70 -12.23 5.25
C ARG A 3 15.03 -12.42 6.73
N GLU A 4 14.30 -11.76 7.63
CA GLU A 4 14.53 -11.86 9.07
C GLU A 4 14.22 -13.27 9.58
N TYR A 5 13.11 -13.85 9.13
CA TYR A 5 12.75 -15.23 9.42
C TYR A 5 13.83 -16.23 8.95
N LEU A 6 14.33 -16.04 7.72
CA LEU A 6 15.39 -16.93 7.18
C LEU A 6 16.70 -16.81 7.95
N LEU A 7 17.11 -15.61 8.33
CA LEU A 7 18.30 -15.41 9.15
C LEU A 7 18.16 -16.10 10.50
N LYS A 8 16.99 -15.96 11.14
CA LYS A 8 16.70 -16.65 12.39
C LYS A 8 16.75 -18.17 12.22
N LEU A 9 16.17 -18.71 11.15
CA LEU A 9 16.25 -20.15 10.84
C LEU A 9 17.70 -20.64 10.72
N CYS A 10 18.57 -19.88 10.02
CA CYS A 10 19.99 -20.20 9.92
C CYS A 10 20.71 -20.16 11.28
N GLU A 11 20.37 -19.18 12.15
CA GLU A 11 20.90 -19.10 13.50
C GLU A 11 20.44 -20.28 14.37
N ASP A 12 19.19 -20.70 14.23
CA ASP A 12 18.62 -21.82 14.97
C ASP A 12 19.28 -23.15 14.57
N ILE A 13 19.57 -23.36 13.27
CA ILE A 13 20.36 -24.51 12.79
C ILE A 13 21.76 -24.46 13.38
N ARG A 14 22.46 -23.33 13.28
CA ARG A 14 23.83 -23.17 13.80
C ARG A 14 23.93 -23.43 15.30
N ALA A 15 22.86 -23.14 16.04
CA ALA A 15 22.79 -23.32 17.50
C ALA A 15 22.20 -24.67 17.91
N ASP A 16 22.03 -25.62 17.00
CA ASP A 16 21.43 -26.96 17.21
C ASP A 16 20.02 -26.90 17.84
N ARG A 17 19.28 -25.79 17.61
CA ARG A 17 17.88 -25.67 18.08
C ARG A 17 16.88 -26.30 17.10
N ILE A 18 17.25 -26.42 15.83
CA ILE A 18 16.46 -27.02 14.75
C ILE A 18 17.38 -27.96 13.97
N SER A 19 16.92 -29.18 13.66
CA SER A 19 17.68 -30.12 12.81
C SER A 19 17.73 -29.66 11.36
N CYS A 20 18.72 -30.14 10.60
CA CYS A 20 18.80 -29.85 9.15
C CYS A 20 17.60 -30.42 8.39
N GLU A 21 17.07 -31.57 8.83
CA GLU A 21 15.87 -32.20 8.26
C GLU A 21 14.64 -31.34 8.47
N ASP A 22 14.39 -30.87 9.71
CA ASP A 22 13.26 -29.97 10.02
C ASP A 22 13.38 -28.65 9.24
N ALA A 23 14.57 -28.10 9.15
CA ALA A 23 14.82 -26.89 8.36
C ALA A 23 14.53 -27.10 6.87
N ALA A 24 14.91 -28.26 6.31
CA ALA A 24 14.61 -28.60 4.91
C ALA A 24 13.09 -28.71 4.69
N ASP A 25 12.35 -29.27 5.64
CA ASP A 25 10.89 -29.36 5.55
C ASP A 25 10.21 -27.96 5.64
N ILE A 26 10.70 -27.06 6.50
CA ILE A 26 10.27 -25.66 6.52
C ILE A 26 10.52 -24.98 5.17
N LEU A 27 11.68 -25.21 4.56
CA LEU A 27 12.06 -24.60 3.28
C LEU A 27 11.29 -25.18 2.09
N LYS A 28 10.73 -26.38 2.16
CA LYS A 28 9.82 -26.91 1.11
C LYS A 28 8.58 -26.07 0.91
N GLU A 29 8.12 -25.35 1.94
CA GLU A 29 6.98 -24.42 1.83
C GLU A 29 7.35 -23.06 1.21
N LEU A 30 8.61 -22.85 0.82
CA LEU A 30 9.09 -21.55 0.34
C LEU A 30 8.36 -21.02 -0.90
N PRO A 31 8.02 -21.80 -1.95
CA PRO A 31 7.31 -21.22 -3.08
C PRO A 31 5.93 -20.72 -2.68
N PHE A 32 5.15 -21.56 -2.07
CA PHE A 32 3.80 -21.23 -1.57
C PHE A 32 3.32 -22.30 -0.58
N LYS A 33 2.34 -21.93 0.24
CA LYS A 33 1.57 -22.88 1.07
C LYS A 33 0.15 -22.98 0.53
N ASP A 34 -0.30 -24.21 0.27
CA ASP A 34 -1.65 -24.50 -0.16
C ASP A 34 -2.58 -24.64 1.07
N MET A 35 -3.70 -23.89 1.09
CA MET A 35 -4.72 -23.88 2.13
C MET A 35 -6.07 -24.41 1.62
N GLU A 36 -6.10 -25.18 0.52
CA GLU A 36 -7.28 -25.63 -0.22
C GLU A 36 -8.03 -24.49 -0.94
N PHE A 37 -8.38 -23.41 -0.21
CA PHE A 37 -9.08 -22.23 -0.77
C PHE A 37 -8.13 -21.10 -1.21
N ALA A 38 -6.86 -21.13 -0.82
CA ALA A 38 -5.87 -20.10 -1.16
C ALA A 38 -4.47 -20.69 -1.27
N ARG A 39 -3.63 -20.10 -2.13
CA ARG A 39 -2.19 -20.40 -2.21
C ARG A 39 -1.42 -19.17 -1.81
N ILE A 40 -0.75 -19.24 -0.68
CA ILE A 40 -0.06 -18.12 -0.06
C ILE A 40 1.39 -18.07 -0.55
N ASP A 41 1.78 -16.97 -1.19
CA ASP A 41 3.13 -16.75 -1.74
C ASP A 41 4.14 -16.45 -0.60
N ASN A 42 4.78 -17.48 -0.11
CA ASN A 42 5.80 -17.35 0.95
C ASN A 42 7.13 -16.75 0.45
N HIS A 43 7.31 -16.60 -0.87
CA HIS A 43 8.55 -16.13 -1.47
C HIS A 43 8.51 -14.66 -1.91
N ARG A 44 7.33 -13.99 -1.84
CA ARG A 44 7.15 -12.64 -2.37
C ARG A 44 8.11 -11.62 -1.77
N SER A 45 8.24 -11.56 -0.45
CA SER A 45 9.11 -10.59 0.23
C SER A 45 10.59 -10.71 -0.17
N LEU A 46 11.07 -11.95 -0.39
CA LEU A 46 12.43 -12.20 -0.85
C LEU A 46 12.66 -11.77 -2.31
N ARG A 47 11.65 -11.90 -3.15
CA ARG A 47 11.71 -11.61 -4.58
C ARG A 47 11.49 -10.14 -4.90
N THR A 48 10.57 -9.49 -4.19
CA THR A 48 10.13 -8.12 -4.48
C THR A 48 10.49 -7.10 -3.41
N GLY A 49 10.98 -7.56 -2.25
CA GLY A 49 11.31 -6.71 -1.10
C GLY A 49 10.09 -6.28 -0.26
N TYR A 50 8.87 -6.69 -0.64
CA TYR A 50 7.64 -6.38 0.08
C TYR A 50 6.85 -7.65 0.39
N PRO A 51 6.16 -7.73 1.56
CA PRO A 51 5.38 -8.90 1.94
C PRO A 51 4.18 -9.11 1.03
N GLU A 52 3.59 -10.30 1.09
CA GLU A 52 2.28 -10.55 0.50
C GLU A 52 1.21 -9.73 1.23
N VAL A 53 0.23 -9.23 0.46
CA VAL A 53 -0.86 -8.40 0.96
C VAL A 53 -2.17 -9.09 0.70
N VAL A 54 -3.02 -9.16 1.72
CA VAL A 54 -4.34 -9.80 1.63
C VAL A 54 -5.34 -8.82 1.04
N PHE A 55 -5.89 -9.12 -0.11
CA PHE A 55 -7.05 -8.40 -0.64
C PHE A 55 -8.32 -8.96 0.04
N CYS A 56 -8.88 -8.22 1.00
CA CYS A 56 -9.96 -8.72 1.86
C CYS A 56 -11.31 -8.80 1.14
N GLN A 57 -11.57 -7.87 0.22
CA GLN A 57 -12.85 -7.82 -0.49
C GLN A 57 -13.15 -9.14 -1.22
N GLY A 58 -14.33 -9.70 -0.98
CA GLY A 58 -14.79 -10.95 -1.59
C GLY A 58 -14.34 -12.23 -0.88
N LYS A 59 -13.61 -12.11 0.24
CA LYS A 59 -13.28 -13.23 1.13
C LYS A 59 -14.19 -13.22 2.35
N THR A 60 -14.37 -14.38 2.98
CA THR A 60 -15.05 -14.47 4.28
C THR A 60 -14.12 -14.00 5.40
N ASP A 61 -14.71 -13.58 6.53
CA ASP A 61 -13.96 -13.13 7.71
C ASP A 61 -12.97 -14.20 8.19
N SER A 62 -13.40 -15.48 8.21
CA SER A 62 -12.55 -16.61 8.60
C SER A 62 -11.38 -16.79 7.62
N GLN A 63 -11.62 -16.71 6.30
CA GLN A 63 -10.55 -16.82 5.31
C GLN A 63 -9.48 -15.74 5.47
N ILE A 64 -9.91 -14.50 5.76
CA ILE A 64 -8.99 -13.38 5.99
C ILE A 64 -8.15 -13.64 7.24
N ALA A 65 -8.80 -14.05 8.34
CA ALA A 65 -8.12 -14.33 9.60
C ALA A 65 -7.12 -15.49 9.44
N ASP A 66 -7.52 -16.60 8.77
CA ASP A 66 -6.65 -17.75 8.50
C ASP A 66 -5.40 -17.37 7.69
N ILE A 67 -5.59 -16.55 6.63
CA ILE A 67 -4.48 -16.11 5.77
C ILE A 67 -3.54 -15.18 6.55
N MET A 68 -4.08 -14.18 7.26
CA MET A 68 -3.27 -13.22 8.01
C MET A 68 -2.48 -13.90 9.13
N GLU A 69 -3.08 -14.83 9.86
CA GLU A 69 -2.40 -15.62 10.88
C GLU A 69 -1.25 -16.45 10.28
N LEU A 70 -1.49 -17.12 9.16
CA LEU A 70 -0.45 -17.89 8.48
C LEU A 70 0.70 -17.01 8.00
N LEU A 71 0.41 -15.86 7.40
CA LEU A 71 1.42 -14.90 6.97
C LEU A 71 2.22 -14.36 8.16
N TRP A 72 1.55 -14.09 9.29
CA TRP A 72 2.18 -13.59 10.51
C TRP A 72 3.21 -14.54 11.12
N GLN A 73 3.03 -15.84 10.97
CA GLN A 73 4.00 -16.83 11.46
C GLN A 73 5.39 -16.68 10.83
N LYS A 74 5.48 -16.16 9.58
CA LYS A 74 6.69 -16.16 8.76
C LYS A 74 7.12 -14.78 8.26
N ASN A 75 6.46 -13.73 8.68
CA ASN A 75 6.76 -12.35 8.27
C ASN A 75 6.72 -11.41 9.48
N SER A 76 7.54 -10.37 9.43
CA SER A 76 7.60 -9.33 10.46
C SER A 76 6.46 -8.32 10.33
N THR A 77 5.85 -8.21 9.16
CA THR A 77 4.72 -7.33 8.87
C THR A 77 3.74 -8.03 7.94
N VAL A 78 2.45 -7.91 8.23
CA VAL A 78 1.34 -8.43 7.41
C VAL A 78 0.28 -7.35 7.31
N MET A 79 -0.32 -7.19 6.13
CA MET A 79 -1.43 -6.27 5.93
C MET A 79 -2.53 -6.86 5.05
N GLY A 80 -3.77 -6.42 5.31
CA GLY A 80 -4.93 -6.65 4.47
C GLY A 80 -5.54 -5.34 4.03
N THR A 81 -5.86 -5.21 2.73
CA THR A 81 -6.49 -4.02 2.15
C THR A 81 -7.98 -4.27 1.87
N ARG A 82 -8.75 -3.19 1.74
CA ARG A 82 -10.20 -3.26 1.50
C ARG A 82 -10.95 -4.05 2.58
N ALA A 83 -10.45 -3.97 3.81
CA ALA A 83 -11.04 -4.62 4.96
C ALA A 83 -12.29 -3.89 5.47
N THR A 84 -13.13 -4.63 6.18
CA THR A 84 -14.25 -4.13 6.96
C THR A 84 -13.97 -4.29 8.46
N GLU A 85 -14.78 -3.64 9.29
CA GLU A 85 -14.70 -3.81 10.75
C GLU A 85 -14.96 -5.27 11.18
N ALA A 86 -15.84 -5.98 10.47
CA ALA A 86 -16.07 -7.41 10.71
C ALA A 86 -14.83 -8.26 10.41
N ASN A 87 -14.13 -7.96 9.29
CA ASN A 87 -12.85 -8.62 8.98
C ASN A 87 -11.82 -8.35 10.09
N TYR A 88 -11.71 -7.09 10.55
CA TYR A 88 -10.80 -6.73 11.64
C TYR A 88 -11.13 -7.48 12.94
N SER A 89 -12.40 -7.57 13.31
CA SER A 89 -12.82 -8.28 14.51
C SER A 89 -12.38 -9.75 14.48
N ALA A 90 -12.59 -10.44 13.36
CA ALA A 90 -12.17 -11.83 13.17
C ALA A 90 -10.63 -12.00 13.18
N VAL A 91 -9.91 -11.05 12.59
CA VAL A 91 -8.43 -11.07 12.62
C VAL A 91 -7.91 -10.84 14.03
N ARG A 92 -8.49 -9.88 14.77
CA ARG A 92 -8.07 -9.53 16.13
C ARG A 92 -8.27 -10.68 17.14
N GLU A 93 -9.26 -11.53 16.94
CA GLU A 93 -9.45 -12.74 17.78
C GLU A 93 -8.23 -13.68 17.73
N ARG A 94 -7.52 -13.74 16.61
CA ARG A 94 -6.34 -14.58 16.40
C ARG A 94 -5.02 -13.82 16.56
N LEU A 95 -5.01 -12.55 16.19
CA LEU A 95 -3.87 -11.64 16.25
C LEU A 95 -4.25 -10.40 17.07
N PRO A 96 -4.18 -10.48 18.41
CA PRO A 96 -4.63 -9.40 19.31
C PRO A 96 -3.92 -8.07 19.09
N GLU A 97 -2.70 -8.09 18.54
CA GLU A 97 -1.88 -6.92 18.19
C GLU A 97 -2.26 -6.29 16.85
N ALA A 98 -3.29 -6.82 16.14
CA ALA A 98 -3.75 -6.23 14.90
C ALA A 98 -4.34 -4.82 15.12
N GLU A 99 -4.01 -3.91 14.22
CA GLU A 99 -4.53 -2.55 14.16
C GLU A 99 -5.45 -2.39 12.95
N TYR A 100 -6.49 -1.57 13.07
CA TYR A 100 -7.41 -1.24 11.99
C TYR A 100 -7.37 0.25 11.67
N PHE A 101 -6.96 0.57 10.47
CA PHE A 101 -6.98 1.92 9.91
C PHE A 101 -8.31 2.11 9.16
N GLU A 102 -9.31 2.58 9.88
CA GLU A 102 -10.70 2.60 9.40
C GLU A 102 -10.87 3.34 8.07
N GLN A 103 -10.36 4.58 7.96
CA GLN A 103 -10.46 5.37 6.72
C GLN A 103 -9.73 4.72 5.53
N ALA A 104 -8.59 4.11 5.79
CA ALA A 104 -7.80 3.38 4.80
C ALA A 104 -8.38 2.00 4.47
N ARG A 105 -9.26 1.47 5.33
CA ARG A 105 -9.77 0.09 5.28
C ARG A 105 -8.64 -0.93 5.26
N ILE A 106 -7.61 -0.71 6.07
CA ILE A 106 -6.44 -1.57 6.20
C ILE A 106 -6.40 -2.19 7.58
N ILE A 107 -6.15 -3.50 7.63
CA ILE A 107 -5.75 -4.21 8.83
C ILE A 107 -4.24 -4.46 8.72
N ALA A 108 -3.48 -4.15 9.76
CA ALA A 108 -2.05 -4.41 9.77
C ALA A 108 -1.60 -5.02 11.12
N VAL A 109 -0.56 -5.85 11.03
CA VAL A 109 0.15 -6.39 12.19
C VAL A 109 1.64 -6.22 11.91
N SER A 110 2.38 -5.63 12.86
CA SER A 110 3.82 -5.44 12.70
C SER A 110 4.55 -5.74 14.02
N ARG A 111 5.68 -6.45 13.95
CA ARG A 111 6.54 -6.76 15.10
C ARG A 111 7.47 -5.60 15.46
N LYS A 112 7.68 -4.70 14.54
CA LYS A 112 8.56 -3.53 14.69
C LYS A 112 7.97 -2.34 13.94
N GLU A 113 8.22 -1.16 14.44
CA GLU A 113 8.05 0.03 13.62
C GLU A 113 8.97 -0.05 12.40
N ALA A 114 8.44 0.30 11.25
CA ALA A 114 9.23 0.38 10.03
C ALA A 114 10.31 1.46 10.17
N ASP A 115 11.54 1.15 9.77
CA ASP A 115 12.60 2.16 9.62
C ASP A 115 12.27 3.03 8.41
N LYS A 116 11.56 4.14 8.67
CA LYS A 116 11.00 5.01 7.63
C LYS A 116 12.10 5.82 6.95
N LYS A 117 12.16 5.74 5.62
CA LYS A 117 13.13 6.45 4.77
C LYS A 117 12.45 7.29 3.71
N GLY A 118 13.12 8.36 3.31
CA GLY A 118 12.66 9.28 2.28
C GLY A 118 11.32 9.91 2.59
N SER A 119 10.61 10.37 1.57
CA SER A 119 9.31 11.02 1.70
C SER A 119 8.43 10.77 0.47
N ILE A 120 7.15 10.53 0.69
CA ILE A 120 6.10 10.46 -0.32
C ILE A 120 5.03 11.47 0.07
N ALA A 121 4.63 12.34 -0.85
CA ALA A 121 3.47 13.20 -0.66
C ALA A 121 2.20 12.47 -1.16
N VAL A 122 1.11 12.54 -0.39
CA VAL A 122 -0.20 12.04 -0.80
C VAL A 122 -1.18 13.20 -0.77
N ILE A 123 -1.73 13.54 -1.93
CA ILE A 123 -2.61 14.71 -2.08
C ILE A 123 -3.99 14.31 -2.61
N THR A 124 -5.04 15.04 -2.20
CA THR A 124 -6.41 14.83 -2.71
C THR A 124 -6.98 16.09 -3.35
N ALA A 125 -7.84 15.88 -4.36
CA ALA A 125 -8.60 16.97 -4.95
C ALA A 125 -9.70 17.46 -3.98
N GLY A 126 -10.44 16.55 -3.39
CA GLY A 126 -11.48 16.85 -2.42
C GLY A 126 -11.43 15.93 -1.20
N THR A 127 -12.24 16.26 -0.21
CA THR A 127 -12.37 15.47 1.02
C THR A 127 -12.96 14.08 0.77
N SER A 128 -13.77 13.93 -0.27
CA SER A 128 -14.34 12.62 -0.65
C SER A 128 -13.29 11.64 -1.21
N ASP A 129 -12.13 12.12 -1.65
CA ASP A 129 -11.03 11.30 -2.14
C ASP A 129 -10.16 10.75 -1.00
N ILE A 130 -10.34 11.24 0.24
CA ILE A 130 -9.52 10.89 1.41
C ILE A 130 -9.45 9.38 1.66
N PRO A 131 -10.53 8.59 1.57
CA PRO A 131 -10.43 7.15 1.82
C PRO A 131 -9.43 6.42 0.90
N VAL A 132 -9.36 6.82 -0.38
CA VAL A 132 -8.40 6.26 -1.34
C VAL A 132 -6.98 6.77 -1.05
N ALA A 133 -6.86 8.03 -0.67
CA ALA A 133 -5.59 8.62 -0.27
C ALA A 133 -5.06 8.01 1.03
N GLU A 134 -5.91 7.71 2.01
CA GLU A 134 -5.51 7.02 3.24
C GLU A 134 -5.10 5.56 2.96
N GLU A 135 -5.78 4.85 2.05
CA GLU A 135 -5.28 3.54 1.59
C GLU A 135 -3.83 3.66 1.08
N ALA A 136 -3.54 4.69 0.29
CA ALA A 136 -2.19 4.95 -0.21
C ALA A 136 -1.22 5.36 0.91
N ALA A 137 -1.60 6.29 1.76
CA ALA A 137 -0.74 6.82 2.82
C ALA A 137 -0.35 5.74 3.84
N VAL A 138 -1.34 5.02 4.38
CA VAL A 138 -1.11 3.94 5.35
C VAL A 138 -0.30 2.79 4.72
N THR A 139 -0.61 2.42 3.47
CA THR A 139 0.20 1.41 2.75
C THR A 139 1.66 1.86 2.64
N ALA A 140 1.92 3.10 2.22
CA ALA A 140 3.27 3.62 2.08
C ALA A 140 4.01 3.65 3.44
N GLU A 141 3.34 4.01 4.54
CA GLU A 141 3.91 4.00 5.89
C GLU A 141 4.28 2.59 6.34
N ILE A 142 3.41 1.60 6.12
CA ILE A 142 3.68 0.19 6.42
C ILE A 142 4.86 -0.33 5.60
N LEU A 143 5.03 0.14 4.36
CA LEU A 143 6.17 -0.20 3.49
C LEU A 143 7.46 0.57 3.82
N GLY A 144 7.51 1.35 4.90
CA GLY A 144 8.71 2.00 5.43
C GLY A 144 9.00 3.37 4.80
N ASN A 145 7.98 4.14 4.44
CA ASN A 145 8.18 5.50 3.94
C ASN A 145 7.69 6.55 4.95
N ASN A 146 8.30 7.74 4.96
CA ASN A 146 7.68 8.92 5.55
C ASN A 146 6.62 9.44 4.58
N VAL A 147 5.47 9.84 5.10
CA VAL A 147 4.34 10.29 4.29
C VAL A 147 3.84 11.66 4.75
N SER A 148 3.75 12.60 3.80
CA SER A 148 3.04 13.88 3.99
C SER A 148 1.64 13.77 3.41
N ARG A 149 0.61 14.07 4.22
CA ARG A 149 -0.80 14.08 3.84
C ARG A 149 -1.24 15.50 3.57
N ILE A 150 -1.60 15.83 2.33
CA ILE A 150 -1.99 17.17 1.89
C ILE A 150 -3.35 17.06 1.19
N TYR A 151 -4.42 17.25 1.95
CA TYR A 151 -5.77 16.97 1.48
C TYR A 151 -6.54 18.23 1.11
N ASP A 152 -7.55 18.06 0.24
CA ASP A 152 -8.45 19.09 -0.24
C ASP A 152 -7.75 20.26 -0.95
N VAL A 153 -6.82 19.93 -1.87
CA VAL A 153 -6.09 20.92 -2.69
C VAL A 153 -6.54 20.92 -4.16
N GLY A 154 -7.83 20.66 -4.38
CA GLY A 154 -8.42 20.59 -5.71
C GLY A 154 -8.30 21.88 -6.54
N VAL A 155 -8.36 21.72 -7.86
CA VAL A 155 -8.15 22.81 -8.83
C VAL A 155 -9.19 23.92 -8.77
N ALA A 156 -10.38 23.66 -8.22
CA ALA A 156 -11.40 24.68 -7.98
C ALA A 156 -10.97 25.75 -6.95
N GLY A 157 -10.00 25.39 -6.09
CA GLY A 157 -9.34 26.29 -5.16
C GLY A 157 -7.83 26.20 -5.28
N ILE A 158 -7.31 26.45 -6.47
CA ILE A 158 -5.90 26.21 -6.86
C ILE A 158 -4.86 26.85 -5.94
N HIS A 159 -5.20 27.94 -5.27
CA HIS A 159 -4.33 28.59 -4.28
C HIS A 159 -3.94 27.66 -3.14
N ARG A 160 -4.80 26.72 -2.74
CA ARG A 160 -4.50 25.70 -1.70
C ARG A 160 -3.37 24.76 -2.13
N LEU A 161 -3.34 24.37 -3.42
CA LEU A 161 -2.26 23.59 -3.98
C LEU A 161 -0.96 24.40 -4.00
N PHE A 162 -1.00 25.67 -4.38
CA PHE A 162 0.19 26.52 -4.40
C PHE A 162 0.77 26.72 -3.00
N ASP A 163 -0.06 26.90 -1.98
CA ASP A 163 0.39 27.02 -0.58
C ASP A 163 1.13 25.77 -0.08
N SER A 164 0.79 24.60 -0.64
CA SER A 164 1.39 23.30 -0.25
C SER A 164 2.54 22.86 -1.18
N LEU A 165 2.83 23.62 -2.23
CA LEU A 165 3.73 23.18 -3.30
C LEU A 165 5.18 22.93 -2.81
N ASP A 166 5.67 23.75 -1.90
CA ASP A 166 7.02 23.59 -1.33
C ASP A 166 7.15 22.33 -0.50
N GLU A 167 6.07 21.86 0.15
CA GLU A 167 6.04 20.59 0.86
C GLU A 167 6.01 19.42 -0.13
N ILE A 168 5.17 19.49 -1.16
CA ILE A 168 5.08 18.45 -2.20
C ILE A 168 6.42 18.24 -2.89
N ARG A 169 7.15 19.30 -3.21
CA ARG A 169 8.47 19.26 -3.90
C ARG A 169 9.58 18.61 -3.08
N LYS A 170 9.43 18.51 -1.74
CA LYS A 170 10.40 17.82 -0.88
C LYS A 170 10.28 16.30 -0.94
N ALA A 171 9.19 15.79 -1.49
CA ALA A 171 8.97 14.36 -1.62
C ALA A 171 9.79 13.75 -2.76
N ASN A 172 9.97 12.43 -2.72
CA ASN A 172 10.63 11.68 -3.80
C ASN A 172 9.64 11.22 -4.88
N ALA A 173 8.35 11.18 -4.53
CA ALA A 173 7.23 10.93 -5.42
C ALA A 173 5.97 11.56 -4.81
N VAL A 174 4.99 11.90 -5.64
CA VAL A 174 3.68 12.35 -5.20
C VAL A 174 2.57 11.44 -5.72
N ILE A 175 1.65 11.06 -4.83
CA ILE A 175 0.43 10.33 -5.16
C ILE A 175 -0.71 11.34 -5.19
N VAL A 176 -1.45 11.38 -6.30
CA VAL A 176 -2.54 12.34 -6.53
C VAL A 176 -3.84 11.58 -6.67
N CYS A 177 -4.73 11.67 -5.66
CA CYS A 177 -6.06 11.07 -5.68
C CYS A 177 -7.10 12.12 -6.10
N ALA A 178 -7.78 11.89 -7.21
CA ALA A 178 -8.77 12.82 -7.75
C ALA A 178 -9.89 12.09 -8.48
N GLY A 179 -11.14 12.44 -8.13
CA GLY A 179 -12.34 12.06 -8.86
C GLY A 179 -12.74 13.09 -9.92
N MET A 180 -14.03 13.16 -10.23
CA MET A 180 -14.61 14.07 -11.22
C MET A 180 -13.90 13.96 -12.59
N GLU A 181 -13.15 15.00 -12.99
CA GLU A 181 -12.35 15.06 -14.23
C GLU A 181 -10.85 14.78 -14.02
N GLY A 182 -10.40 14.59 -12.78
CA GLY A 182 -9.01 14.22 -12.48
C GLY A 182 -7.95 15.30 -12.77
N ALA A 183 -8.33 16.56 -12.93
CA ALA A 183 -7.45 17.62 -13.37
C ALA A 183 -6.26 17.91 -12.43
N LEU A 184 -6.40 17.63 -11.14
CA LEU A 184 -5.35 17.84 -10.13
C LEU A 184 -4.04 17.13 -10.53
N ALA A 185 -4.11 15.92 -11.09
CA ALA A 185 -2.94 15.15 -11.50
C ALA A 185 -2.13 15.90 -12.60
N SER A 186 -2.83 16.43 -13.61
CA SER A 186 -2.19 17.18 -14.70
C SER A 186 -1.58 18.49 -14.22
N VAL A 187 -2.28 19.20 -13.34
CA VAL A 187 -1.77 20.47 -12.77
C VAL A 187 -0.55 20.20 -11.89
N THR A 188 -0.61 19.21 -11.03
CA THR A 188 0.52 18.82 -10.17
C THR A 188 1.72 18.40 -11.02
N GLY A 189 1.51 17.57 -12.06
CA GLY A 189 2.59 17.14 -12.97
C GLY A 189 3.26 18.27 -13.71
N GLY A 190 2.56 19.39 -13.95
CA GLY A 190 3.16 20.61 -14.55
C GLY A 190 3.92 21.50 -13.56
N LEU A 191 3.83 21.22 -12.23
CA LEU A 191 4.39 22.07 -11.18
C LEU A 191 5.54 21.41 -10.39
N VAL A 192 5.78 20.10 -10.57
CA VAL A 192 6.80 19.35 -9.86
C VAL A 192 7.79 18.68 -10.81
N ASP A 193 8.99 18.39 -10.31
CA ASP A 193 10.07 17.67 -11.00
C ASP A 193 10.25 16.23 -10.46
N ILE A 194 9.29 15.75 -9.71
CA ILE A 194 9.25 14.39 -9.12
C ILE A 194 8.18 13.54 -9.81
N PRO A 195 8.30 12.19 -9.79
CA PRO A 195 7.29 11.31 -10.36
C PRO A 195 5.92 11.51 -9.70
N VAL A 196 4.88 11.58 -10.54
CA VAL A 196 3.47 11.69 -10.13
C VAL A 196 2.77 10.36 -10.39
N ILE A 197 2.21 9.75 -9.34
CA ILE A 197 1.37 8.57 -9.43
C ILE A 197 -0.08 9.02 -9.28
N ALA A 198 -0.81 9.05 -10.39
CA ALA A 198 -2.19 9.51 -10.43
C ALA A 198 -3.15 8.35 -10.13
N VAL A 199 -4.04 8.58 -9.17
CA VAL A 199 -5.09 7.66 -8.74
C VAL A 199 -6.43 8.27 -9.09
N PRO A 200 -7.08 7.85 -10.18
CA PRO A 200 -8.48 8.23 -10.42
C PRO A 200 -9.34 7.63 -9.33
N THR A 201 -10.27 8.40 -8.76
CA THR A 201 -11.22 7.88 -7.79
C THR A 201 -12.59 7.73 -8.42
N SER A 202 -13.40 6.81 -7.88
CA SER A 202 -14.80 6.62 -8.30
C SER A 202 -15.73 7.76 -7.85
N ILE A 203 -15.18 8.75 -7.15
CA ILE A 203 -15.91 9.91 -6.66
C ILE A 203 -16.32 10.80 -7.84
N GLY A 204 -17.61 11.05 -7.91
CA GLY A 204 -18.22 11.89 -8.95
C GLY A 204 -19.67 11.54 -9.21
N TYR A 205 -20.27 12.22 -10.17
CA TYR A 205 -21.66 12.02 -10.59
C TYR A 205 -21.82 12.24 -12.09
N GLY A 206 -22.97 11.83 -12.64
CA GLY A 206 -23.29 12.05 -14.06
C GLY A 206 -22.24 11.43 -14.99
N ALA A 207 -21.60 12.24 -15.80
CA ALA A 207 -20.62 11.80 -16.81
C ALA A 207 -19.27 11.36 -16.23
N SER A 208 -19.10 11.27 -14.91
CA SER A 208 -17.88 10.71 -14.30
C SER A 208 -17.77 9.21 -14.50
N PHE A 209 -18.89 8.50 -14.72
CA PHE A 209 -18.96 7.05 -14.90
C PHE A 209 -18.11 6.27 -13.89
N ASN A 210 -18.31 6.54 -12.60
CA ASN A 210 -17.57 5.89 -11.49
C ASN A 210 -16.05 5.95 -11.65
N GLY A 211 -15.52 7.13 -12.01
CA GLY A 211 -14.09 7.40 -12.12
C GLY A 211 -13.51 7.19 -13.53
N LEU A 212 -14.31 6.74 -14.51
CA LEU A 212 -13.80 6.54 -15.89
C LEU A 212 -13.36 7.87 -16.51
N ALA A 213 -14.09 8.97 -16.28
CA ALA A 213 -13.71 10.29 -16.79
C ALA A 213 -12.36 10.72 -16.22
N ALA A 214 -12.14 10.56 -14.90
CA ALA A 214 -10.87 10.86 -14.27
C ALA A 214 -9.73 9.99 -14.82
N LEU A 215 -9.96 8.68 -14.96
CA LEU A 215 -8.99 7.75 -15.54
C LEU A 215 -8.56 8.17 -16.96
N LEU A 216 -9.53 8.42 -17.84
CA LEU A 216 -9.24 8.82 -19.23
C LEU A 216 -8.54 10.18 -19.31
N SER A 217 -8.93 11.14 -18.47
CA SER A 217 -8.27 12.44 -18.37
C SER A 217 -6.80 12.30 -17.94
N MET A 218 -6.55 11.52 -16.88
CA MET A 218 -5.19 11.29 -16.39
C MET A 218 -4.31 10.56 -17.41
N LEU A 219 -4.85 9.55 -18.11
CA LEU A 219 -4.14 8.82 -19.19
C LEU A 219 -3.81 9.70 -20.40
N ASN A 220 -4.61 10.73 -20.65
CA ASN A 220 -4.42 11.68 -21.76
C ASN A 220 -3.75 12.99 -21.32
N SER A 221 -3.15 13.04 -20.13
CA SER A 221 -2.46 14.23 -19.64
C SER A 221 -1.27 14.60 -20.52
N CYS A 222 -1.15 15.90 -20.84
CA CYS A 222 0.04 16.44 -21.52
C CYS A 222 1.24 16.65 -20.58
N ALA A 223 1.04 16.59 -19.25
CA ALA A 223 2.13 16.73 -18.29
C ALA A 223 2.97 15.44 -18.26
N ASN A 224 4.28 15.60 -18.45
CA ASN A 224 5.22 14.48 -18.41
C ASN A 224 5.46 14.00 -16.96
N GLY A 225 5.84 12.74 -16.80
CA GLY A 225 6.18 12.18 -15.49
C GLY A 225 4.97 11.66 -14.67
N ILE A 226 3.79 11.59 -15.28
CA ILE A 226 2.57 11.02 -14.71
C ILE A 226 2.47 9.55 -15.09
N SER A 227 2.29 8.68 -14.07
CA SER A 227 1.92 7.28 -14.22
C SER A 227 0.55 7.07 -13.57
N VAL A 228 -0.37 6.41 -14.27
CA VAL A 228 -1.75 6.25 -13.81
C VAL A 228 -1.98 4.82 -13.33
N VAL A 229 -2.56 4.65 -12.16
CA VAL A 229 -3.01 3.37 -11.63
C VAL A 229 -4.50 3.17 -11.90
N ASN A 230 -5.05 2.02 -11.54
CA ASN A 230 -6.48 1.75 -11.70
C ASN A 230 -7.34 2.64 -10.77
N ILE A 231 -8.63 2.76 -11.08
CA ILE A 231 -9.61 3.49 -10.27
C ILE A 231 -9.60 2.95 -8.83
N ASP A 232 -9.60 3.85 -7.85
CA ASP A 232 -9.57 3.58 -6.41
C ASP A 232 -8.40 2.70 -5.96
N ASN A 233 -7.30 2.64 -6.68
CA ASN A 233 -6.15 1.80 -6.35
C ASN A 233 -5.06 2.58 -5.57
N GLY A 234 -5.40 3.02 -4.35
CA GLY A 234 -4.44 3.67 -3.44
C GLY A 234 -3.26 2.76 -3.10
N PHE A 235 -3.53 1.46 -2.87
CA PHE A 235 -2.50 0.46 -2.62
C PHE A 235 -1.47 0.38 -3.75
N GLY A 236 -1.92 0.26 -5.01
CA GLY A 236 -1.00 0.16 -6.15
C GLY A 236 -0.15 1.41 -6.34
N ALA A 237 -0.72 2.60 -6.08
CA ALA A 237 0.01 3.85 -6.11
C ALA A 237 1.08 3.92 -5.02
N ALA A 238 0.74 3.54 -3.79
CA ALA A 238 1.68 3.49 -2.67
C ALA A 238 2.82 2.51 -2.93
N TYR A 239 2.52 1.34 -3.47
CA TYR A 239 3.53 0.33 -3.83
C TYR A 239 4.51 0.88 -4.86
N THR A 240 4.01 1.51 -5.93
CA THR A 240 4.85 2.13 -6.97
C THR A 240 5.69 3.27 -6.41
N ALA A 241 5.10 4.19 -5.63
CA ALA A 241 5.81 5.29 -5.00
C ALA A 241 6.89 4.79 -4.02
N SER A 242 6.59 3.71 -3.27
CA SER A 242 7.56 3.08 -2.35
C SER A 242 8.75 2.48 -3.10
N MET A 243 8.55 1.88 -4.27
CA MET A 243 9.65 1.38 -5.10
C MET A 243 10.54 2.53 -5.59
N ILE A 244 9.94 3.64 -6.04
CA ILE A 244 10.68 4.85 -6.46
C ILE A 244 11.48 5.43 -5.30
N ASN A 245 10.83 5.57 -4.12
CA ASN A 245 11.45 6.12 -2.93
C ASN A 245 12.62 5.24 -2.46
N ARG A 246 12.46 3.92 -2.42
CA ARG A 246 13.51 2.97 -2.04
C ARG A 246 14.74 3.06 -2.95
N GLY A 247 14.56 3.14 -4.26
CA GLY A 247 15.66 3.22 -5.23
C GLY A 247 16.55 4.45 -5.10
N LYS A 248 16.18 5.44 -4.29
CA LYS A 248 17.03 6.59 -3.96
C LYS A 248 17.94 6.35 -2.74
N TYR A 249 17.75 5.25 -1.99
CA TYR A 249 18.45 4.96 -0.73
C TYR A 249 19.15 3.58 -0.72
N GLU A 250 18.99 2.80 -1.79
CA GLU A 250 19.79 1.61 -2.10
C GLU A 250 20.93 1.98 -3.08
#